data_0d3a2b72164904bd3f5c0c99384fe5aa
#
_entry.id   0d3a2b72164904bd3f5c0c99384fe5aa
#
_cell.length_a   1.000
_cell.length_b   1.000
_cell.length_c   1.000
_cell.angle_alpha   90.00
_cell.angle_beta   90.00
_cell.angle_gamma   90.00
#
_symmetry.space_group_name_H-M   'P 1'
#
loop_
_entity.id
_entity.type
_entity.pdbx_description
1 polymer ?
#
loop_
_entity_poly.entity_id
_entity_poly.type
_entity_poly.pdbx_seq_one_letter_code
_entity_poly.pdbx_strand_id
1 'polypeptide(L)'
;VHRGHLALSTMGRGFWLVDNITALHEKDALLNGNYLFSVENTYRYRYRGSGGSRVPDYPGPSVIIDYHLKDVPLDEISLRIMDKDGNMIYAAASGKPDTAKTVTDMSTGFSREISRTTLTKKNGNNRFRWNMRHAGVWDENTKRAFLNGPTVAPGKYTVNLIVNNHIHSRSFEILMDPKVERSGVRVHDLRAQEELALAVRGILDESKILAYNVKDAKSGSMLHIKNALITAKGPYPQPMLIDQLNYLRSMIDRADQRPGKDAYIRYDELKDQLKALQKSYVTIEDE
;
A
#
# COMPACT_ATOMS: atom_id res chain seq x y z
N VAL A 1 -2.94 5.44 31.21
CA VAL A 1 -3.05 4.66 29.97
C VAL A 1 -4.33 5.06 29.25
N HIS A 2 -4.25 5.34 27.97
CA HIS A 2 -5.42 5.67 27.14
C HIS A 2 -5.29 4.97 25.79
N ARG A 3 -6.27 4.16 25.41
CA ARG A 3 -6.31 3.40 24.13
C ARG A 3 -4.99 2.66 23.84
N GLY A 4 -4.51 1.86 24.79
CA GLY A 4 -3.26 1.12 24.60
C GLY A 4 -1.98 1.95 24.54
N HIS A 5 -2.03 3.26 24.85
CA HIS A 5 -0.87 4.15 24.92
C HIS A 5 -0.54 4.52 26.38
N LEU A 6 0.74 4.63 26.67
CA LEU A 6 1.22 5.08 27.99
C LEU A 6 1.90 6.45 27.83
N ALA A 7 1.34 7.46 28.46
CA ALA A 7 1.96 8.78 28.56
C ALA A 7 2.76 8.88 29.87
N LEU A 8 4.01 9.30 29.76
CA LEU A 8 4.93 9.50 30.87
C LEU A 8 5.32 10.97 30.94
N SER A 9 5.17 11.59 32.09
CA SER A 9 5.73 12.90 32.40
C SER A 9 7.03 12.72 33.17
N THR A 10 8.08 13.37 32.74
CA THR A 10 9.40 13.29 33.39
C THR A 10 9.83 14.66 33.89
N MET A 11 10.52 14.69 35.03
CA MET A 11 11.02 15.94 35.59
C MET A 11 12.14 16.51 34.69
N GLY A 12 11.85 17.64 34.04
CA GLY A 12 12.80 18.39 33.22
C GLY A 12 13.07 17.89 31.79
N ARG A 13 12.43 16.78 31.32
CA ARG A 13 12.62 16.24 29.97
C ARG A 13 11.32 16.09 29.17
N GLY A 14 10.23 16.75 29.59
CA GLY A 14 8.97 16.78 28.85
C GLY A 14 8.13 15.53 28.98
N PHE A 15 7.29 15.28 28.00
CA PHE A 15 6.37 14.16 27.95
C PHE A 15 6.84 13.10 26.96
N TRP A 16 6.66 11.84 27.33
CA TRP A 16 6.95 10.70 26.47
C TRP A 16 5.68 9.91 26.23
N LEU A 17 5.48 9.49 25.01
CA LEU A 17 4.38 8.60 24.63
C LEU A 17 4.95 7.26 24.19
N VAL A 18 4.57 6.19 24.88
CA VAL A 18 4.78 4.82 24.41
C VAL A 18 3.50 4.39 23.70
N ASP A 19 3.55 4.30 22.39
CA ASP A 19 2.43 3.83 21.57
C ASP A 19 2.36 2.31 21.61
N ASN A 20 1.17 1.76 21.76
CA ASN A 20 0.88 0.34 21.83
C ASN A 20 1.68 -0.41 22.91
N ILE A 21 1.06 -0.64 24.05
CA ILE A 21 1.63 -1.40 25.17
C ILE A 21 1.12 -2.85 25.23
N THR A 22 0.50 -3.36 24.17
CA THR A 22 -0.06 -4.73 24.08
C THR A 22 1.01 -5.77 24.43
N ALA A 23 2.24 -5.58 23.94
CA ALA A 23 3.36 -6.47 24.25
C ALA A 23 3.68 -6.56 25.76
N LEU A 24 3.36 -5.52 26.56
CA LEU A 24 3.53 -5.55 28.01
C LEU A 24 2.40 -6.34 28.70
N HIS A 25 1.20 -6.28 28.14
CA HIS A 25 0.05 -7.02 28.68
C HIS A 25 0.12 -8.52 28.38
N GLU A 26 0.72 -8.90 27.24
CA GLU A 26 0.83 -10.27 26.77
C GLU A 26 2.20 -10.89 27.04
N LYS A 27 2.99 -10.34 27.99
CA LYS A 27 4.37 -10.78 28.26
C LYS A 27 4.50 -12.26 28.59
N ASP A 28 3.51 -12.88 29.22
CA ASP A 28 3.55 -14.27 29.64
C ASP A 28 3.50 -15.24 28.44
N ALA A 29 2.96 -14.78 27.29
CA ALA A 29 2.96 -15.55 26.05
C ALA A 29 4.37 -15.73 25.45
N LEU A 30 5.33 -14.90 25.82
CA LEU A 30 6.71 -14.96 25.34
C LEU A 30 7.45 -16.23 25.77
N LEU A 31 7.00 -16.87 26.85
CA LEU A 31 7.55 -18.13 27.35
C LEU A 31 7.38 -19.28 26.34
N ASN A 32 6.44 -19.15 25.40
CA ASN A 32 6.06 -20.22 24.45
C ASN A 32 6.78 -20.13 23.09
N GLY A 33 7.75 -19.24 22.91
CA GLY A 33 8.54 -19.16 21.68
C GLY A 33 8.22 -17.93 20.81
N ASN A 34 8.14 -18.11 19.48
CA ASN A 34 7.78 -17.02 18.59
C ASN A 34 6.30 -16.64 18.79
N TYR A 35 6.01 -15.35 18.80
CA TYR A 35 4.67 -14.90 19.13
C TYR A 35 4.30 -13.63 18.32
N LEU A 36 3.08 -13.59 17.82
CA LEU A 36 2.46 -12.41 17.23
C LEU A 36 1.48 -11.83 18.26
N PHE A 37 1.76 -10.62 18.73
CA PHE A 37 0.90 -9.93 19.70
C PHE A 37 -0.44 -9.56 19.09
N SER A 38 -1.43 -9.36 19.92
CA SER A 38 -2.73 -8.82 19.50
C SER A 38 -2.54 -7.46 18.83
N VAL A 39 -3.26 -7.26 17.74
CA VAL A 39 -3.20 -6.02 16.95
C VAL A 39 -4.39 -5.14 17.33
N GLU A 40 -4.11 -3.90 17.74
CA GLU A 40 -5.16 -2.97 18.12
C GLU A 40 -5.91 -2.44 16.90
N ASN A 41 -7.21 -2.21 17.07
CA ASN A 41 -8.02 -1.55 16.06
C ASN A 41 -7.52 -0.12 15.85
N THR A 42 -7.42 0.27 14.59
CA THR A 42 -6.78 1.53 14.20
C THR A 42 -7.72 2.34 13.32
N TYR A 43 -7.79 3.64 13.56
CA TYR A 43 -8.57 4.55 12.73
C TYR A 43 -7.87 4.83 11.39
N ARG A 44 -8.61 4.73 10.29
CA ARG A 44 -8.19 5.29 9.01
C ARG A 44 -8.44 6.78 9.06
N TYR A 45 -7.38 7.58 9.11
CA TYR A 45 -7.48 9.03 9.00
C TYR A 45 -6.40 9.58 8.08
N ARG A 46 -6.66 10.74 7.48
CA ARG A 46 -5.68 11.41 6.65
C ARG A 46 -4.85 12.36 7.52
N TYR A 47 -3.55 12.14 7.46
CA TYR A 47 -2.58 12.98 8.14
C TYR A 47 -1.68 13.67 7.10
N ARG A 48 -1.59 14.98 7.18
CA ARG A 48 -0.57 15.74 6.50
C ARG A 48 0.44 16.17 7.55
N GLY A 49 1.65 15.61 7.48
CA GLY A 49 2.74 16.03 8.35
C GLY A 49 2.94 17.55 8.24
N SER A 50 3.04 18.21 9.36
CA SER A 50 3.44 19.61 9.40
C SER A 50 4.95 19.67 9.17
N GLY A 51 5.39 19.99 7.98
CA GLY A 51 6.80 20.03 7.61
C GLY A 51 7.62 21.18 8.21
N GLY A 52 7.42 21.51 9.49
CA GLY A 52 8.14 22.56 10.18
C GLY A 52 8.98 22.03 11.35
N SER A 53 10.24 22.41 11.44
CA SER A 53 11.17 22.02 12.50
C SER A 53 10.76 22.43 13.93
N ARG A 54 9.64 23.14 14.09
CA ARG A 54 9.11 23.64 15.37
C ARG A 54 7.78 22.99 15.78
N VAL A 55 7.29 22.02 15.03
CA VAL A 55 6.03 21.34 15.32
C VAL A 55 6.35 19.92 15.78
N PRO A 56 5.68 19.41 16.83
CA PRO A 56 5.85 18.03 17.26
C PRO A 56 5.67 17.05 16.10
N ASP A 57 6.57 16.09 15.96
CA ASP A 57 6.47 15.04 14.97
C ASP A 57 5.48 13.98 15.46
N TYR A 58 4.37 13.85 14.73
CA TYR A 58 3.35 12.85 15.04
C TYR A 58 3.53 11.65 14.10
N PRO A 59 3.48 10.41 14.61
CA PRO A 59 3.52 9.22 13.76
C PRO A 59 2.34 9.25 12.80
N GLY A 60 2.61 8.97 11.52
CA GLY A 60 1.56 8.82 10.51
C GLY A 60 0.60 7.68 10.87
N PRO A 61 -0.64 7.71 10.33
CA PRO A 61 -1.61 6.65 10.56
C PRO A 61 -1.05 5.31 10.11
N SER A 62 -1.02 4.34 11.01
CA SER A 62 -0.50 3.01 10.74
C SER A 62 -1.06 1.98 11.71
N VAL A 63 -1.24 0.77 11.22
CA VAL A 63 -1.48 -0.41 12.08
C VAL A 63 -0.14 -0.84 12.63
N ILE A 64 -0.04 -0.93 13.95
CA ILE A 64 1.16 -1.39 14.66
C ILE A 64 1.05 -2.90 14.83
N ILE A 65 2.03 -3.63 14.33
CA ILE A 65 2.10 -5.07 14.40
C ILE A 65 3.38 -5.43 15.12
N ASP A 66 3.25 -5.83 16.38
CA ASP A 66 4.35 -6.26 17.23
C ASP A 66 4.45 -7.78 17.24
N TYR A 67 5.67 -8.29 17.20
CA TYR A 67 5.95 -9.71 17.27
C TYR A 67 7.25 -9.99 18.01
N HIS A 68 7.30 -11.14 18.65
CA HIS A 68 8.46 -11.64 19.38
C HIS A 68 9.08 -12.82 18.65
N LEU A 69 10.39 -12.82 18.52
CA LEU A 69 11.18 -13.94 18.01
C LEU A 69 12.06 -14.46 19.15
N LYS A 70 11.88 -15.72 19.52
CA LYS A 70 12.68 -16.36 20.56
C LYS A 70 14.15 -16.36 20.20
N ASP A 71 14.46 -16.64 18.94
CA ASP A 71 15.79 -16.66 18.37
C ASP A 71 15.76 -15.94 17.01
N VAL A 72 16.94 -15.61 16.47
CA VAL A 72 17.03 -15.05 15.11
C VAL A 72 16.79 -16.20 14.11
N PRO A 73 15.68 -16.19 13.34
CA PRO A 73 15.43 -17.23 12.36
C PRO A 73 16.53 -17.30 11.31
N LEU A 74 16.94 -18.51 10.91
CA LEU A 74 17.89 -18.70 9.81
C LEU A 74 17.22 -18.27 8.49
N ASP A 75 15.99 -18.73 8.28
CA ASP A 75 15.20 -18.42 7.10
C ASP A 75 14.57 -17.03 7.16
N GLU A 76 14.06 -16.60 6.03
CA GLU A 76 13.29 -15.38 5.91
C GLU A 76 11.94 -15.51 6.62
N ILE A 77 11.58 -14.50 7.41
CA ILE A 77 10.22 -14.37 7.92
C ILE A 77 9.38 -13.52 6.97
N SER A 78 8.08 -13.79 6.91
CA SER A 78 7.15 -13.01 6.11
C SER A 78 5.90 -12.64 6.91
N LEU A 79 5.30 -11.52 6.51
CA LEU A 79 4.05 -11.00 7.06
C LEU A 79 3.09 -10.76 5.92
N ARG A 80 1.85 -11.24 6.05
CA ARG A 80 0.78 -11.04 5.07
C ARG A 80 -0.42 -10.43 5.75
N ILE A 81 -1.01 -9.42 5.12
CA ILE A 81 -2.24 -8.79 5.57
C ILE A 81 -3.32 -9.12 4.55
N MET A 82 -4.44 -9.63 5.02
CA MET A 82 -5.56 -10.08 4.21
C MET A 82 -6.84 -9.37 4.63
N ASP A 83 -7.75 -9.19 3.70
CA ASP A 83 -9.10 -8.70 3.99
C ASP A 83 -10.00 -9.81 4.58
N LYS A 84 -11.25 -9.47 4.81
CA LYS A 84 -12.27 -10.40 5.33
C LYS A 84 -12.58 -11.59 4.40
N ASP A 85 -12.30 -11.44 3.11
CA ASP A 85 -12.57 -12.44 2.06
C ASP A 85 -11.32 -13.31 1.77
N GLY A 86 -10.21 -13.06 2.49
CA GLY A 86 -8.96 -13.78 2.34
C GLY A 86 -8.07 -13.26 1.20
N ASN A 87 -8.41 -12.15 0.57
CA ASN A 87 -7.58 -11.54 -0.46
C ASN A 87 -6.36 -10.88 0.17
N MET A 88 -5.19 -11.10 -0.42
CA MET A 88 -3.96 -10.50 0.07
C MET A 88 -3.89 -9.01 -0.30
N ILE A 89 -3.86 -8.17 0.72
CA ILE A 89 -3.78 -6.71 0.61
C ILE A 89 -2.33 -6.23 0.56
N TYR A 90 -1.51 -6.81 1.44
CA TYR A 90 -0.13 -6.39 1.61
C TYR A 90 0.74 -7.55 2.09
N ALA A 91 2.00 -7.55 1.68
CA ALA A 91 2.99 -8.48 2.19
C ALA A 91 4.34 -7.79 2.41
N ALA A 92 5.07 -8.25 3.42
CA ALA A 92 6.42 -7.82 3.74
C ALA A 92 7.27 -9.04 4.14
N ALA A 93 8.58 -8.93 3.97
CA ALA A 93 9.51 -10.00 4.30
C ALA A 93 10.82 -9.44 4.87
N SER A 94 11.59 -10.30 5.57
CA SER A 94 12.87 -9.92 6.19
C SER A 94 14.08 -10.06 5.27
N GLY A 95 13.89 -10.46 4.02
CA GLY A 95 14.94 -10.59 3.03
C GLY A 95 15.58 -9.25 2.64
N LYS A 96 16.68 -9.32 1.90
CA LYS A 96 17.30 -8.10 1.37
C LYS A 96 16.30 -7.35 0.47
N PRO A 97 16.28 -6.01 0.52
CA PRO A 97 15.38 -5.21 -0.31
C PRO A 97 15.49 -5.46 -1.82
N ASP A 98 16.65 -5.97 -2.25
CA ASP A 98 16.94 -6.23 -3.68
C ASP A 98 16.43 -7.60 -4.17
N THR A 99 16.01 -8.49 -3.27
CA THR A 99 15.32 -9.73 -3.65
C THR A 99 13.82 -9.49 -3.61
N ALA A 100 13.34 -8.73 -4.57
CA ALA A 100 11.92 -8.52 -4.76
C ALA A 100 11.26 -9.87 -5.06
N LYS A 101 10.45 -10.36 -4.12
CA LYS A 101 9.62 -11.55 -4.37
C LYS A 101 8.41 -11.12 -5.18
N THR A 102 8.25 -11.74 -6.31
CA THR A 102 7.09 -11.58 -7.16
C THR A 102 5.86 -12.21 -6.52
N VAL A 103 4.83 -11.44 -6.27
CA VAL A 103 3.51 -11.94 -5.88
C VAL A 103 2.58 -11.79 -7.06
N THR A 104 2.01 -12.90 -7.51
CA THR A 104 0.99 -12.89 -8.55
C THR A 104 -0.34 -12.43 -7.95
N ASP A 105 -0.87 -11.35 -8.45
CA ASP A 105 -2.24 -10.92 -8.15
C ASP A 105 -3.19 -11.89 -8.85
N MET A 106 -3.88 -12.72 -8.06
CA MET A 106 -4.76 -13.77 -8.56
C MET A 106 -5.95 -13.23 -9.36
N SER A 107 -6.31 -11.95 -9.19
CA SER A 107 -7.43 -11.33 -9.90
C SER A 107 -7.05 -10.82 -11.29
N THR A 108 -5.79 -10.47 -11.50
CA THR A 108 -5.29 -9.89 -12.74
C THR A 108 -4.27 -10.77 -13.46
N GLY A 109 -3.78 -11.83 -12.81
CA GLY A 109 -2.67 -12.68 -13.30
C GLY A 109 -1.30 -11.97 -13.30
N PHE A 110 -1.23 -10.70 -12.89
CA PHE A 110 0.02 -9.95 -12.82
C PHE A 110 0.85 -10.37 -11.63
N SER A 111 2.09 -10.72 -11.89
CA SER A 111 3.11 -10.95 -10.88
C SER A 111 3.68 -9.61 -10.42
N ARG A 112 3.57 -9.32 -9.12
CA ARG A 112 4.08 -8.07 -8.52
C ARG A 112 5.19 -8.37 -7.55
N GLU A 113 6.24 -7.58 -7.63
CA GLU A 113 7.27 -7.59 -6.61
C GLU A 113 6.75 -6.93 -5.33
N ILE A 114 6.96 -7.58 -4.20
CA ILE A 114 6.50 -7.09 -2.91
C ILE A 114 7.39 -5.96 -2.42
N SER A 115 6.73 -5.01 -1.81
CA SER A 115 7.23 -3.83 -1.14
C SER A 115 8.56 -4.02 -0.40
N ARG A 116 9.38 -2.98 -0.45
CA ARG A 116 10.69 -2.81 0.19
C ARG A 116 10.69 -2.62 1.68
N THR A 117 9.54 -2.67 2.36
CA THR A 117 9.55 -2.59 3.82
C THR A 117 10.01 -3.93 4.35
N THR A 118 11.27 -3.97 4.74
CA THR A 118 11.89 -5.15 5.35
C THR A 118 11.35 -5.33 6.76
N LEU A 119 10.91 -6.54 7.07
CA LEU A 119 10.64 -6.94 8.44
C LEU A 119 11.95 -7.05 9.21
N THR A 120 11.97 -6.55 10.43
CA THR A 120 13.08 -6.82 11.35
C THR A 120 12.99 -8.26 11.83
N LYS A 121 14.12 -8.98 11.91
CA LYS A 121 14.19 -10.33 12.48
C LYS A 121 15.25 -10.44 13.58
N LYS A 122 15.12 -9.58 14.58
CA LYS A 122 16.00 -9.57 15.75
C LYS A 122 15.44 -10.51 16.82
N ASN A 123 16.32 -11.12 17.62
CA ASN A 123 15.90 -11.77 18.85
C ASN A 123 15.12 -10.76 19.72
N GLY A 124 14.06 -11.21 20.37
CA GLY A 124 13.19 -10.37 21.19
C GLY A 124 12.10 -9.68 20.38
N ASN A 125 11.67 -8.51 20.85
CA ASN A 125 10.53 -7.81 20.28
C ASN A 125 10.91 -7.04 19.03
N ASN A 126 10.07 -7.18 18.02
CA ASN A 126 10.13 -6.53 16.73
C ASN A 126 8.81 -5.79 16.46
N ARG A 127 8.85 -4.72 15.67
CA ARG A 127 7.70 -3.92 15.30
C ARG A 127 7.68 -3.67 13.81
N PHE A 128 6.52 -3.87 13.21
CA PHE A 128 6.19 -3.48 11.86
C PHE A 128 5.05 -2.46 11.88
N ARG A 129 5.11 -1.43 11.03
CA ARG A 129 4.07 -0.42 10.86
C ARG A 129 3.53 -0.48 9.44
N TRP A 130 2.26 -0.84 9.31
CA TRP A 130 1.57 -0.85 8.03
C TRP A 130 0.76 0.44 7.85
N ASN A 131 0.99 1.14 6.79
CA ASN A 131 0.36 2.43 6.48
C ASN A 131 -1.07 2.32 5.94
N MET A 132 -1.74 1.18 6.08
CA MET A 132 -3.09 0.91 5.61
C MET A 132 -3.26 1.12 4.09
N ARG A 133 -2.25 0.74 3.32
CA ARG A 133 -2.27 0.85 1.87
C ARG A 133 -1.96 -0.48 1.20
N HIS A 134 -2.56 -0.67 0.04
CA HIS A 134 -2.14 -1.69 -0.92
C HIS A 134 -0.75 -1.41 -1.46
N ALA A 135 -0.16 -2.39 -2.14
CA ALA A 135 1.01 -2.14 -2.98
C ALA A 135 0.67 -1.10 -4.05
N GLY A 136 1.62 -0.23 -4.34
CA GLY A 136 1.49 0.80 -5.37
C GLY A 136 1.65 0.25 -6.79
N VAL A 137 1.88 1.15 -7.71
CA VAL A 137 2.05 0.88 -9.13
C VAL A 137 3.46 0.34 -9.40
N TRP A 138 3.59 -0.54 -10.38
CA TRP A 138 4.88 -0.96 -10.93
C TRP A 138 5.67 0.25 -11.50
N ASP A 139 6.98 0.22 -11.37
CA ASP A 139 7.87 1.22 -11.95
C ASP A 139 9.19 0.52 -12.33
N GLU A 140 9.75 0.85 -13.49
CA GLU A 140 11.07 0.39 -13.92
C GLU A 140 12.15 0.74 -12.88
N ASN A 141 12.03 1.90 -12.28
CA ASN A 141 12.87 2.28 -11.15
C ASN A 141 12.39 1.55 -9.88
N THR A 142 13.11 0.49 -9.55
CA THR A 142 12.85 -0.31 -8.36
C THR A 142 12.75 0.51 -7.06
N LYS A 143 13.31 1.72 -6.99
CA LYS A 143 13.18 2.63 -5.84
C LYS A 143 11.80 3.28 -5.71
N ARG A 144 11.00 3.28 -6.75
CA ARG A 144 9.65 3.86 -6.80
C ARG A 144 8.56 2.82 -6.93
N ALA A 145 8.93 1.62 -7.39
CA ALA A 145 7.99 0.53 -7.62
C ALA A 145 7.19 0.19 -6.36
N PHE A 146 5.91 -0.04 -6.51
CA PHE A 146 4.97 -0.51 -5.49
C PHE A 146 4.79 0.38 -4.24
N LEU A 147 5.30 1.61 -4.27
CA LEU A 147 5.09 2.58 -3.19
C LEU A 147 3.73 3.25 -3.29
N ASN A 148 3.16 3.59 -2.13
CA ASN A 148 1.96 4.44 -2.01
C ASN A 148 0.77 3.99 -2.87
N GLY A 149 0.38 2.73 -2.74
CA GLY A 149 -0.84 2.22 -3.33
C GLY A 149 -2.12 2.83 -2.74
N PRO A 150 -3.30 2.43 -3.23
CA PRO A 150 -4.58 2.86 -2.69
C PRO A 150 -4.71 2.60 -1.20
N THR A 151 -5.40 3.49 -0.49
CA THR A 151 -5.72 3.30 0.93
C THR A 151 -6.86 2.30 1.06
N VAL A 152 -6.73 1.34 1.98
CA VAL A 152 -7.77 0.34 2.22
C VAL A 152 -9.01 0.94 2.86
N ALA A 153 -10.19 0.37 2.63
CA ALA A 153 -11.43 0.77 3.29
C ALA A 153 -11.47 0.33 4.75
N PRO A 154 -12.27 0.97 5.62
CA PRO A 154 -12.57 0.46 6.94
C PRO A 154 -13.21 -0.94 6.88
N GLY A 155 -12.79 -1.83 7.82
CA GLY A 155 -13.25 -3.21 7.86
C GLY A 155 -12.35 -4.13 8.67
N LYS A 156 -12.67 -5.42 8.63
CA LYS A 156 -11.90 -6.46 9.32
C LYS A 156 -10.78 -6.98 8.44
N TYR A 157 -9.62 -7.16 9.05
CA TYR A 157 -8.38 -7.64 8.42
C TYR A 157 -7.75 -8.72 9.28
N THR A 158 -6.93 -9.55 8.66
CA THR A 158 -6.13 -10.57 9.34
C THR A 158 -4.67 -10.36 8.96
N VAL A 159 -3.80 -10.39 9.95
CA VAL A 159 -2.36 -10.45 9.75
C VAL A 159 -1.84 -11.84 10.07
N ASN A 160 -1.04 -12.38 9.17
CA ASN A 160 -0.33 -13.65 9.31
C ASN A 160 1.17 -13.38 9.33
N LEU A 161 1.83 -13.71 10.43
CA LEU A 161 3.29 -13.75 10.53
C LEU A 161 3.74 -15.21 10.33
N ILE A 162 4.66 -15.42 9.41
CA ILE A 162 5.19 -16.74 9.05
C ILE A 162 6.65 -16.79 9.47
N VAL A 163 6.95 -17.70 10.41
CA VAL A 163 8.30 -17.93 10.96
C VAL A 163 8.57 -19.44 10.95
N ASN A 164 9.65 -19.87 10.31
CA ASN A 164 10.02 -21.30 10.22
C ASN A 164 8.83 -22.20 9.78
N ASN A 165 8.06 -21.77 8.77
CA ASN A 165 6.85 -22.41 8.26
C ASN A 165 5.65 -22.47 9.24
N HIS A 166 5.75 -21.88 10.42
CA HIS A 166 4.62 -21.74 11.34
C HIS A 166 3.91 -20.41 11.13
N ILE A 167 2.58 -20.45 11.09
CA ILE A 167 1.73 -19.28 10.86
C ILE A 167 1.13 -18.83 12.20
N HIS A 168 1.43 -17.58 12.57
CA HIS A 168 0.79 -16.90 13.69
C HIS A 168 -0.21 -15.89 13.13
N SER A 169 -1.48 -15.99 13.52
CA SER A 169 -2.55 -15.13 12.98
C SER A 169 -3.17 -14.25 14.04
N ARG A 170 -3.53 -13.01 13.67
CA ARG A 170 -4.33 -12.07 14.47
C ARG A 170 -5.29 -11.32 13.57
N SER A 171 -6.51 -11.15 14.07
CA SER A 171 -7.51 -10.29 13.42
C SER A 171 -7.53 -8.93 14.08
N PHE A 172 -7.80 -7.89 13.30
CA PHE A 172 -7.96 -6.50 13.76
C PHE A 172 -8.96 -5.78 12.86
N GLU A 173 -9.36 -4.58 13.27
CA GLU A 173 -10.28 -3.77 12.50
C GLU A 173 -9.69 -2.40 12.19
N ILE A 174 -9.83 -1.95 10.95
CA ILE A 174 -9.61 -0.57 10.56
C ILE A 174 -10.94 0.17 10.71
N LEU A 175 -10.96 1.13 11.61
CA LEU A 175 -12.13 1.93 11.94
C LEU A 175 -12.18 3.16 11.03
N MET A 176 -13.39 3.64 10.78
CA MET A 176 -13.63 4.88 10.06
C MET A 176 -13.32 6.08 10.93
N ASP A 177 -12.72 7.14 10.35
CA ASP A 177 -12.55 8.41 11.04
C ASP A 177 -13.93 8.99 11.44
N PRO A 178 -14.19 9.23 12.73
CA PRO A 178 -15.46 9.79 13.19
C PRO A 178 -15.78 11.16 12.59
N LYS A 179 -14.78 11.93 12.14
CA LYS A 179 -15.03 13.22 11.45
C LYS A 179 -15.57 13.00 10.06
N VAL A 180 -15.02 12.03 9.33
CA VAL A 180 -15.46 11.63 8.00
C VAL A 180 -16.88 11.05 8.06
N GLU A 181 -17.14 10.20 9.05
CA GLU A 181 -18.47 9.61 9.27
C GLU A 181 -19.53 10.69 9.56
N ARG A 182 -19.20 11.68 10.40
CA ARG A 182 -20.09 12.82 10.70
C ARG A 182 -20.35 13.71 9.50
N SER A 183 -19.45 13.76 8.52
CA SER A 183 -19.68 14.48 7.26
C SER A 183 -20.64 13.78 6.29
N GLY A 184 -21.17 12.62 6.68
CA GLY A 184 -22.16 11.86 5.90
C GLY A 184 -21.55 10.73 5.05
N VAL A 185 -20.23 10.60 4.98
CA VAL A 185 -19.57 9.50 4.27
C VAL A 185 -19.80 8.19 5.02
N ARG A 186 -19.93 7.09 4.30
CA ARG A 186 -20.16 5.75 4.84
C ARG A 186 -19.06 4.78 4.38
N VAL A 187 -18.94 3.65 5.06
CA VAL A 187 -17.95 2.60 4.74
C VAL A 187 -18.08 2.13 3.29
N HIS A 188 -19.30 2.00 2.75
CA HIS A 188 -19.50 1.61 1.35
C HIS A 188 -18.97 2.64 0.35
N ASP A 189 -18.97 3.93 0.69
CA ASP A 189 -18.39 4.97 -0.15
C ASP A 189 -16.87 4.85 -0.23
N LEU A 190 -16.24 4.50 0.89
CA LEU A 190 -14.80 4.27 0.95
C LEU A 190 -14.38 2.94 0.30
N ARG A 191 -15.27 1.94 0.29
CA ARG A 191 -15.06 0.72 -0.52
C ARG A 191 -15.12 1.01 -2.00
N ALA A 192 -16.13 1.76 -2.46
CA ALA A 192 -16.21 2.19 -3.85
C ALA A 192 -15.00 3.03 -4.28
N GLN A 193 -14.46 3.85 -3.36
CA GLN A 193 -13.22 4.60 -3.57
C GLN A 193 -12.01 3.66 -3.73
N GLU A 194 -11.87 2.67 -2.86
CA GLU A 194 -10.81 1.67 -2.91
C GLU A 194 -10.87 0.86 -4.20
N GLU A 195 -12.05 0.36 -4.57
CA GLU A 195 -12.28 -0.42 -5.78
C GLU A 195 -11.89 0.35 -7.04
N LEU A 196 -12.34 1.61 -7.18
CA LEU A 196 -11.97 2.44 -8.32
C LEU A 196 -10.46 2.76 -8.33
N ALA A 197 -9.87 3.05 -7.16
CA ALA A 197 -8.44 3.31 -7.05
C ALA A 197 -7.59 2.09 -7.43
N LEU A 198 -8.04 0.88 -7.07
CA LEU A 198 -7.41 -0.38 -7.47
C LEU A 198 -7.55 -0.63 -8.97
N ALA A 199 -8.71 -0.34 -9.55
CA ALA A 199 -8.93 -0.45 -10.98
C ALA A 199 -8.02 0.51 -11.77
N VAL A 200 -7.92 1.78 -11.34
CA VAL A 200 -6.99 2.76 -11.96
C VAL A 200 -5.54 2.32 -11.79
N ARG A 201 -5.16 1.76 -10.62
CA ARG A 201 -3.82 1.19 -10.42
C ARG A 201 -3.53 0.09 -11.43
N GLY A 202 -4.49 -0.81 -11.69
CA GLY A 202 -4.34 -1.91 -12.64
C GLY A 202 -4.01 -1.41 -14.04
N ILE A 203 -4.82 -0.52 -14.60
CA ILE A 203 -4.57 0.02 -15.96
C ILE A 203 -3.31 0.90 -16.02
N LEU A 204 -2.92 1.53 -14.92
CA LEU A 204 -1.66 2.28 -14.84
C LEU A 204 -0.44 1.35 -14.83
N ASP A 205 -0.51 0.18 -14.16
CA ASP A 205 0.52 -0.87 -14.24
C ASP A 205 0.70 -1.34 -15.68
N GLU A 206 -0.39 -1.71 -16.35
CA GLU A 206 -0.37 -2.17 -17.74
C GLU A 206 0.19 -1.09 -18.68
N SER A 207 -0.22 0.16 -18.50
CA SER A 207 0.27 1.29 -19.31
C SER A 207 1.79 1.50 -19.15
N LYS A 208 2.30 1.37 -17.93
CA LYS A 208 3.75 1.51 -17.66
C LYS A 208 4.55 0.34 -18.20
N ILE A 209 4.02 -0.87 -18.12
CA ILE A 209 4.67 -2.07 -18.70
C ILE A 209 4.71 -1.92 -20.22
N LEU A 210 3.61 -1.55 -20.87
CA LEU A 210 3.57 -1.30 -22.31
C LEU A 210 4.57 -0.19 -22.70
N ALA A 211 4.63 0.91 -21.94
CA ALA A 211 5.60 1.98 -22.17
C ALA A 211 7.05 1.51 -22.03
N TYR A 212 7.33 0.59 -21.11
CA TYR A 212 8.64 -0.03 -20.96
C TYR A 212 9.00 -0.91 -22.18
N ASN A 213 8.06 -1.68 -22.68
CA ASN A 213 8.27 -2.54 -23.87
C ASN A 213 8.59 -1.71 -25.12
N VAL A 214 7.99 -0.53 -25.27
CA VAL A 214 8.21 0.35 -26.43
C VAL A 214 9.21 1.48 -26.18
N LYS A 215 9.95 1.48 -25.06
CA LYS A 215 10.80 2.60 -24.64
C LYS A 215 11.89 2.97 -25.65
N ASP A 216 12.44 1.98 -26.35
CA ASP A 216 13.54 2.17 -27.28
C ASP A 216 13.06 2.43 -28.73
N ALA A 217 11.75 2.49 -28.96
CA ALA A 217 11.18 2.78 -30.26
C ALA A 217 11.57 4.18 -30.76
N LYS A 218 12.08 4.23 -32.00
CA LYS A 218 12.57 5.47 -32.66
C LYS A 218 11.76 5.88 -33.89
N SER A 219 10.97 4.98 -34.44
CA SER A 219 10.17 5.22 -35.65
C SER A 219 8.95 4.29 -35.72
N GLY A 220 8.07 4.53 -36.68
CA GLY A 220 6.94 3.66 -37.00
C GLY A 220 5.85 3.62 -35.94
N SER A 221 5.03 2.58 -36.01
CA SER A 221 3.85 2.40 -35.16
C SER A 221 4.21 2.23 -33.67
N MET A 222 5.36 1.63 -33.34
CA MET A 222 5.85 1.53 -31.95
C MET A 222 6.15 2.90 -31.33
N LEU A 223 6.72 3.84 -32.11
CA LEU A 223 6.93 5.22 -31.67
C LEU A 223 5.60 5.93 -31.42
N HIS A 224 4.58 5.68 -32.24
CA HIS A 224 3.23 6.22 -32.01
C HIS A 224 2.66 5.75 -30.68
N ILE A 225 2.74 4.44 -30.37
CA ILE A 225 2.30 3.88 -29.08
C ILE A 225 3.06 4.54 -27.91
N LYS A 226 4.39 4.66 -28.01
CA LYS A 226 5.21 5.32 -26.99
C LYS A 226 4.76 6.77 -26.74
N ASN A 227 4.52 7.54 -27.80
CA ASN A 227 4.10 8.94 -27.69
C ASN A 227 2.68 9.10 -27.15
N ALA A 228 1.80 8.11 -27.34
CA ALA A 228 0.47 8.11 -26.73
C ALA A 228 0.48 7.74 -25.24
N LEU A 229 1.50 7.01 -24.77
CA LEU A 229 1.65 6.61 -23.38
C LEU A 229 2.42 7.63 -22.54
N ILE A 230 3.49 8.20 -23.08
CA ILE A 230 4.47 9.01 -22.34
C ILE A 230 4.39 10.46 -22.77
N THR A 231 4.21 11.34 -21.82
CA THR A 231 4.20 12.80 -22.04
C THR A 231 5.58 13.29 -22.47
N ALA A 232 5.64 14.08 -23.54
CA ALA A 232 6.86 14.66 -24.04
C ALA A 232 7.50 15.62 -23.01
N LYS A 233 8.83 15.74 -23.04
CA LYS A 233 9.54 16.73 -22.23
C LYS A 233 9.40 18.12 -22.88
N GLY A 234 9.17 19.15 -22.08
CA GLY A 234 9.09 20.52 -22.56
C GLY A 234 8.21 21.41 -21.69
N PRO A 235 8.11 22.72 -21.99
CA PRO A 235 7.18 23.59 -21.32
C PRO A 235 5.74 23.28 -21.74
N TYR A 236 4.86 23.06 -20.76
CA TYR A 236 3.42 22.81 -20.95
C TYR A 236 3.07 21.67 -21.92
N PRO A 237 3.67 20.47 -21.80
CA PRO A 237 3.33 19.37 -22.68
C PRO A 237 1.91 18.88 -22.39
N GLN A 238 1.23 18.40 -23.43
CA GLN A 238 -0.08 17.74 -23.23
C GLN A 238 0.10 16.45 -22.46
N PRO A 239 -0.61 16.25 -21.34
CA PRO A 239 -0.54 14.99 -20.58
C PRO A 239 -1.01 13.79 -21.40
N MET A 240 -0.18 12.77 -21.54
CA MET A 240 -0.51 11.52 -22.20
C MET A 240 -1.08 10.50 -21.20
N LEU A 241 -1.41 9.28 -21.66
CA LEU A 241 -2.21 8.32 -20.91
C LEU A 241 -1.70 8.06 -19.47
N ILE A 242 -0.39 7.86 -19.30
CA ILE A 242 0.19 7.59 -17.97
C ILE A 242 0.00 8.78 -17.02
N ASP A 243 0.19 10.00 -17.48
CA ASP A 243 0.01 11.18 -16.63
C ASP A 243 -1.47 11.46 -16.33
N GLN A 244 -2.36 11.21 -17.29
CA GLN A 244 -3.81 11.31 -17.07
C GLN A 244 -4.30 10.29 -16.04
N LEU A 245 -3.80 9.05 -16.07
CA LEU A 245 -4.07 8.02 -15.07
C LEU A 245 -3.52 8.39 -13.69
N ASN A 246 -2.29 8.93 -13.62
CA ASN A 246 -1.73 9.44 -12.38
C ASN A 246 -2.56 10.58 -11.79
N TYR A 247 -3.07 11.49 -12.65
CA TYR A 247 -3.96 12.56 -12.22
C TYR A 247 -5.27 12.01 -11.66
N LEU A 248 -5.94 11.10 -12.38
CA LEU A 248 -7.17 10.46 -11.90
C LEU A 248 -6.95 9.75 -10.56
N ARG A 249 -5.85 8.98 -10.42
CA ARG A 249 -5.47 8.34 -9.17
C ARG A 249 -5.34 9.36 -8.04
N SER A 250 -4.67 10.48 -8.29
CA SER A 250 -4.47 11.53 -7.29
C SER A 250 -5.78 12.19 -6.86
N MET A 251 -6.72 12.36 -7.80
CA MET A 251 -8.05 12.93 -7.52
C MET A 251 -8.90 11.98 -6.66
N ILE A 252 -8.90 10.68 -6.97
CA ILE A 252 -9.62 9.66 -6.20
C ILE A 252 -9.07 9.59 -4.76
N ASP A 253 -7.74 9.65 -4.58
CA ASP A 253 -7.10 9.52 -3.25
C ASP A 253 -7.00 10.86 -2.49
N ARG A 254 -7.59 11.95 -2.98
CA ARG A 254 -7.42 13.28 -2.40
C ARG A 254 -8.20 13.51 -1.12
N ALA A 255 -9.38 12.92 -1.01
CA ALA A 255 -10.27 13.03 0.15
C ALA A 255 -10.97 11.70 0.42
N ASP A 256 -11.45 11.49 1.65
CA ASP A 256 -12.25 10.33 2.00
C ASP A 256 -13.71 10.62 1.62
N GLN A 257 -14.14 10.13 0.47
CA GLN A 257 -15.45 10.36 -0.10
C GLN A 257 -15.80 9.31 -1.16
N ARG A 258 -17.07 9.21 -1.53
CA ARG A 258 -17.48 8.45 -2.69
C ARG A 258 -16.93 9.10 -3.96
N PRO A 259 -16.36 8.32 -4.89
CA PRO A 259 -15.99 8.86 -6.19
C PRO A 259 -17.20 9.42 -6.95
N GLY A 260 -17.02 10.55 -7.62
CA GLY A 260 -18.05 11.13 -8.49
C GLY A 260 -18.25 10.30 -9.77
N LYS A 261 -19.38 10.48 -10.44
CA LYS A 261 -19.68 9.79 -11.71
C LYS A 261 -18.62 10.09 -12.78
N ASP A 262 -18.11 11.30 -12.80
CA ASP A 262 -17.05 11.77 -13.69
C ASP A 262 -15.76 10.96 -13.56
N ALA A 263 -15.42 10.52 -12.34
CA ALA A 263 -14.26 9.68 -12.12
C ALA A 263 -14.37 8.30 -12.79
N TYR A 264 -15.57 7.69 -12.75
CA TYR A 264 -15.86 6.42 -13.44
C TYR A 264 -15.86 6.59 -14.96
N ILE A 265 -16.51 7.63 -15.48
CA ILE A 265 -16.51 7.93 -16.92
C ILE A 265 -15.06 8.11 -17.40
N ARG A 266 -14.27 8.88 -16.65
CA ARG A 266 -12.86 9.11 -17.01
C ARG A 266 -12.03 7.84 -16.96
N TYR A 267 -12.25 6.97 -15.96
CA TYR A 267 -11.63 5.66 -15.89
C TYR A 267 -11.94 4.82 -17.14
N ASP A 268 -13.19 4.74 -17.56
CA ASP A 268 -13.60 3.95 -18.73
C ASP A 268 -12.97 4.49 -20.02
N GLU A 269 -12.95 5.81 -20.22
CA GLU A 269 -12.27 6.45 -21.36
C GLU A 269 -10.77 6.08 -21.43
N LEU A 270 -10.04 6.19 -20.30
CA LEU A 270 -8.61 5.91 -20.26
C LEU A 270 -8.34 4.42 -20.43
N LYS A 271 -9.20 3.56 -19.91
CA LYS A 271 -9.13 2.11 -20.10
C LYS A 271 -9.31 1.72 -21.57
N ASP A 272 -10.25 2.34 -22.27
CA ASP A 272 -10.47 2.06 -23.69
C ASP A 272 -9.32 2.59 -24.56
N GLN A 273 -8.72 3.73 -24.20
CA GLN A 273 -7.48 4.19 -24.84
C GLN A 273 -6.35 3.19 -24.68
N LEU A 274 -6.15 2.64 -23.47
CA LEU A 274 -5.11 1.62 -23.25
C LEU A 274 -5.37 0.37 -24.09
N LYS A 275 -6.61 -0.14 -24.12
CA LYS A 275 -6.97 -1.32 -24.91
C LYS A 275 -6.68 -1.14 -26.41
N ALA A 276 -6.97 0.07 -26.95
CA ALA A 276 -6.67 0.37 -28.34
C ALA A 276 -5.14 0.30 -28.62
N LEU A 277 -4.32 0.86 -27.70
CA LEU A 277 -2.87 0.81 -27.82
C LEU A 277 -2.32 -0.62 -27.69
N GLN A 278 -2.85 -1.42 -26.75
CA GLN A 278 -2.48 -2.82 -26.57
C GLN A 278 -2.80 -3.65 -27.84
N LYS A 279 -3.98 -3.44 -28.42
CA LYS A 279 -4.36 -4.09 -29.67
C LYS A 279 -3.39 -3.75 -30.81
N SER A 280 -3.05 -2.47 -30.95
CA SER A 280 -2.06 -2.04 -31.97
C SER A 280 -0.68 -2.64 -31.71
N TYR A 281 -0.27 -2.77 -30.46
CA TYR A 281 1.02 -3.37 -30.09
C TYR A 281 1.09 -4.85 -30.50
N VAL A 282 0.08 -5.65 -30.17
CA VAL A 282 0.01 -7.08 -30.54
C VAL A 282 0.05 -7.27 -32.06
N THR A 283 -0.71 -6.47 -32.81
CA THR A 283 -0.72 -6.56 -34.28
C THR A 283 0.67 -6.32 -34.90
N ILE A 284 1.49 -5.44 -34.27
CA ILE A 284 2.84 -5.13 -34.75
C ILE A 284 3.86 -6.23 -34.37
N GLU A 285 3.66 -6.92 -33.24
CA GLU A 285 4.53 -8.04 -32.83
C GLU A 285 4.31 -9.30 -33.70
N ASP A 286 3.10 -9.45 -34.25
CA ASP A 286 2.73 -10.60 -35.09
C ASP A 286 3.15 -10.42 -36.59
N GLU A 287 3.56 -9.21 -36.99
CA GLU A 287 4.10 -8.87 -38.34
C GLU A 287 5.64 -9.01 -38.40
#